data_a7faa79f5849a606ca711c50c73d62ba
#
_entry.id   a7faa79f5849a606ca711c50c73d62ba
#
_cell.length_a   1.000
_cell.length_b   1.000
_cell.length_c   1.000
_cell.angle_alpha   90.00
_cell.angle_beta   90.00
_cell.angle_gamma   90.00
#
_symmetry.space_group_name_H-M   'P 1'
#
loop_
_entity.id
_entity.type
_entity.pdbx_description
1 polymer ?
#
loop_
_entity_poly.entity_id
_entity_poly.type
_entity_poly.pdbx_seq_one_letter_code
_entity_poly.pdbx_strand_id
1 'polypeptide(L)'
;MPIQAVQEEVDALFEPLTQSGSPGCALGVMRDGELIYKQGYGLANLEYDIPITPCTIFHVASMSKQFAALAVALLVDAGRLSLDDDIRKHLPEVPDYGEAITIRHLIHHTSGLRSDLILLVSAGWRLEDVITNTDVLELVKRQRNLNFRPGEKFAYGGVGYLLLAEIVAQVSGQSFAEFCQAQIFEPLGMINSHFQDDYLRVIKNRAYAYYPAGDNHYQNAVLTCGLVGGTGLFTTIEDLALWDENFYTGQVGGRSVIEQMHQPGLLNNGEEIPYAFGLILDKYKGRDVVVHGGDGAGIHSYMMRFPGEHFSVAVLGNHGALRARQLAQQAADLYLGDAQAEAPAVAVPETIELEEAKLRAKAGRYYDADTAAFIDVEFKDGKLQIWGHDLAPVSKQHFVFAAFPEASADFGPPSTAGSAQVLVDTGINRTRYAWAEPVMPTPDSLRAYTGRYYSPELDVYWTITLDGDNLVVKRKRQGRSPLTPMIADVFCDGWIGPILHSASKPATLAFERDANDAVSGFRLSDSGGRVSGLAFIKQNA
;
A
#
# COMPACT_ATOMS: atom_id res chain seq x y z
N MET A 1 27.24 -7.33 -24.08
CA MET A 1 27.68 -5.95 -24.48
C MET A 1 28.84 -5.52 -23.59
N PRO A 2 29.74 -4.61 -24.03
CA PRO A 2 30.71 -3.99 -23.11
C PRO A 2 29.98 -3.28 -21.96
N ILE A 3 30.49 -3.33 -20.76
CA ILE A 3 29.88 -2.74 -19.55
C ILE A 3 29.52 -1.24 -19.79
N GLN A 4 30.38 -0.50 -20.45
CA GLN A 4 30.16 0.93 -20.76
C GLN A 4 28.93 1.15 -21.67
N ALA A 5 28.69 0.29 -22.66
CA ALA A 5 27.52 0.41 -23.53
C ALA A 5 26.20 0.17 -22.78
N VAL A 6 26.20 -0.75 -21.80
CA VAL A 6 25.03 -0.98 -20.93
C VAL A 6 24.77 0.24 -20.05
N GLN A 7 25.81 0.89 -19.54
CA GLN A 7 25.68 2.08 -18.70
C GLN A 7 25.08 3.25 -19.47
N GLU A 8 25.48 3.48 -20.74
CA GLU A 8 24.92 4.52 -21.62
C GLU A 8 23.42 4.26 -21.91
N GLU A 9 23.03 3.00 -22.13
CA GLU A 9 21.63 2.63 -22.31
C GLU A 9 20.82 2.82 -21.02
N VAL A 10 21.40 2.52 -19.87
CA VAL A 10 20.79 2.77 -18.56
C VAL A 10 20.58 4.27 -18.36
N ASP A 11 21.60 5.10 -18.60
CA ASP A 11 21.47 6.56 -18.46
C ASP A 11 20.34 7.13 -19.34
N ALA A 12 20.16 6.59 -20.54
CA ALA A 12 19.09 7.01 -21.45
C ALA A 12 17.67 6.76 -20.88
N LEU A 13 17.48 5.73 -20.03
CA LEU A 13 16.20 5.51 -19.36
C LEU A 13 15.82 6.65 -18.41
N PHE A 14 16.81 7.31 -17.82
CA PHE A 14 16.64 8.35 -16.81
C PHE A 14 16.78 9.77 -17.39
N GLU A 15 17.08 9.91 -18.69
CA GLU A 15 17.20 11.21 -19.37
C GLU A 15 16.01 12.15 -19.10
N PRO A 16 14.73 11.68 -19.10
CA PRO A 16 13.59 12.56 -18.79
C PRO A 16 13.65 13.21 -17.42
N LEU A 17 14.41 12.67 -16.47
CA LEU A 17 14.59 13.20 -15.11
C LEU A 17 15.76 14.18 -15.01
N THR A 18 16.54 14.35 -16.07
CA THR A 18 17.71 15.27 -16.10
C THR A 18 17.37 16.68 -16.55
N GLN A 19 16.09 16.96 -16.80
CA GLN A 19 15.64 18.29 -17.17
C GLN A 19 15.96 19.30 -16.07
N SER A 20 16.37 20.51 -16.46
CA SER A 20 16.70 21.57 -15.51
C SER A 20 15.53 21.86 -14.57
N GLY A 21 15.80 21.85 -13.25
CA GLY A 21 14.81 22.13 -12.22
C GLY A 21 13.87 20.95 -11.91
N SER A 22 14.14 19.74 -12.40
CA SER A 22 13.34 18.54 -12.10
C SER A 22 13.83 17.83 -10.84
N PRO A 23 12.93 17.35 -9.94
CA PRO A 23 13.28 16.29 -9.00
C PRO A 23 13.57 15.00 -9.77
N GLY A 24 14.09 13.99 -9.10
CA GLY A 24 14.51 12.79 -9.82
C GLY A 24 14.69 11.56 -8.92
N CYS A 25 15.79 10.84 -9.13
CA CYS A 25 16.09 9.62 -8.35
C CYS A 25 17.58 9.29 -8.31
N ALA A 26 17.96 8.41 -7.40
CA ALA A 26 19.22 7.67 -7.42
C ALA A 26 18.97 6.21 -7.84
N LEU A 27 19.87 5.69 -8.67
CA LEU A 27 19.90 4.30 -9.14
C LEU A 27 21.14 3.60 -8.59
N GLY A 28 20.98 2.36 -8.14
CA GLY A 28 22.06 1.42 -7.84
C GLY A 28 21.85 0.07 -8.49
N VAL A 29 22.90 -0.49 -9.06
CA VAL A 29 22.92 -1.85 -9.59
C VAL A 29 24.01 -2.61 -8.86
N MET A 30 23.64 -3.71 -8.21
CA MET A 30 24.51 -4.56 -7.41
C MET A 30 24.69 -5.91 -8.12
N ARG A 31 25.88 -6.46 -8.08
CA ARG A 31 26.19 -7.82 -8.54
C ARG A 31 27.35 -8.40 -7.74
N ASP A 32 27.19 -9.64 -7.27
CA ASP A 32 28.20 -10.38 -6.54
C ASP A 32 28.78 -9.60 -5.33
N GLY A 33 27.90 -8.87 -4.61
CA GLY A 33 28.24 -8.04 -3.45
C GLY A 33 28.85 -6.68 -3.79
N GLU A 34 29.03 -6.35 -5.06
CA GLU A 34 29.60 -5.09 -5.50
C GLU A 34 28.54 -4.15 -6.10
N LEU A 35 28.65 -2.86 -5.82
CA LEU A 35 27.85 -1.81 -6.45
C LEU A 35 28.49 -1.46 -7.81
N ILE A 36 28.12 -2.20 -8.86
CA ILE A 36 28.73 -2.11 -10.21
C ILE A 36 28.29 -0.86 -11.01
N TYR A 37 27.17 -0.25 -10.61
CA TYR A 37 26.71 1.02 -11.17
C TYR A 37 25.94 1.81 -10.11
N LYS A 38 26.20 3.13 -10.05
CA LYS A 38 25.47 4.05 -9.18
C LYS A 38 25.44 5.45 -9.81
N GLN A 39 24.26 6.04 -9.88
CA GLN A 39 24.07 7.38 -10.48
C GLN A 39 22.90 8.11 -9.85
N GLY A 40 23.02 9.44 -9.76
CA GLY A 40 21.93 10.35 -9.39
C GLY A 40 21.45 11.14 -10.60
N TYR A 41 20.14 11.32 -10.70
CA TYR A 41 19.49 12.06 -11.78
C TYR A 41 18.53 13.08 -11.18
N GLY A 42 18.56 14.33 -11.66
CA GLY A 42 17.73 15.41 -11.16
C GLY A 42 18.22 16.02 -9.84
N LEU A 43 17.34 16.76 -9.17
CA LEU A 43 17.66 17.55 -7.99
C LEU A 43 17.05 16.97 -6.71
N ALA A 44 17.85 16.88 -5.64
CA ALA A 44 17.45 16.51 -4.29
C ALA A 44 16.68 17.63 -3.58
N ASN A 45 16.98 18.88 -3.93
CA ASN A 45 16.32 20.06 -3.43
C ASN A 45 16.19 21.09 -4.58
N LEU A 46 14.96 21.47 -4.90
CA LEU A 46 14.67 22.39 -6.00
C LEU A 46 14.90 23.85 -5.61
N GLU A 47 14.76 24.19 -4.32
CA GLU A 47 14.92 25.57 -3.84
C GLU A 47 16.39 26.04 -3.87
N TYR A 48 17.34 25.09 -3.81
CA TYR A 48 18.78 25.38 -3.75
C TYR A 48 19.57 24.71 -4.88
N ASP A 49 18.87 24.13 -5.88
CA ASP A 49 19.49 23.44 -7.02
C ASP A 49 20.51 22.36 -6.61
N ILE A 50 20.23 21.64 -5.51
CA ILE A 50 21.12 20.59 -5.01
C ILE A 50 20.91 19.31 -5.81
N PRO A 51 21.94 18.78 -6.53
CA PRO A 51 21.80 17.58 -7.33
C PRO A 51 21.64 16.33 -6.47
N ILE A 52 20.93 15.33 -7.01
CA ILE A 52 20.91 13.97 -6.47
C ILE A 52 22.26 13.30 -6.76
N THR A 53 22.78 12.62 -5.76
CA THR A 53 23.98 11.77 -5.84
C THR A 53 23.68 10.39 -5.25
N PRO A 54 24.53 9.38 -5.49
CA PRO A 54 24.38 8.07 -4.83
C PRO A 54 24.40 8.11 -3.29
N CYS A 55 25.02 9.17 -2.71
CA CYS A 55 25.05 9.41 -1.26
C CYS A 55 23.85 10.26 -0.76
N THR A 56 22.96 10.69 -1.63
CA THR A 56 21.75 11.42 -1.21
C THR A 56 20.86 10.52 -0.37
N ILE A 57 20.42 11.03 0.78
CA ILE A 57 19.58 10.29 1.72
C ILE A 57 18.11 10.46 1.33
N PHE A 58 17.43 9.35 1.08
CA PHE A 58 16.01 9.32 0.75
C PHE A 58 15.20 8.68 1.86
N HIS A 59 14.03 9.21 2.13
CA HIS A 59 12.97 8.45 2.78
C HIS A 59 12.49 7.35 1.82
N VAL A 60 12.44 6.10 2.29
CA VAL A 60 12.14 4.95 1.41
C VAL A 60 10.76 4.33 1.65
N ALA A 61 9.92 5.02 2.42
CA ALA A 61 8.55 4.59 2.71
C ALA A 61 8.49 3.10 3.12
N SER A 62 7.64 2.30 2.47
CA SER A 62 7.37 0.91 2.86
C SER A 62 8.55 -0.06 2.73
N MET A 63 9.65 0.29 2.04
CA MET A 63 10.88 -0.51 2.11
C MET A 63 11.44 -0.63 3.55
N SER A 64 11.03 0.27 4.45
CA SER A 64 11.29 0.21 5.90
C SER A 64 10.88 -1.11 6.53
N LYS A 65 9.84 -1.76 5.99
CA LYS A 65 9.26 -2.98 6.57
C LYS A 65 10.23 -4.16 6.64
N GLN A 66 11.15 -4.28 5.68
CA GLN A 66 12.17 -5.31 5.68
C GLN A 66 13.03 -5.25 6.96
N PHE A 67 13.40 -4.04 7.37
CA PHE A 67 14.24 -3.80 8.55
C PHE A 67 13.46 -4.02 9.84
N ALA A 68 12.17 -3.64 9.86
CA ALA A 68 11.31 -3.91 11.01
C ALA A 68 11.09 -5.43 11.19
N ALA A 69 10.91 -6.15 10.11
CA ALA A 69 10.77 -7.61 10.14
C ALA A 69 12.08 -8.28 10.60
N LEU A 70 13.26 -7.80 10.13
CA LEU A 70 14.55 -8.30 10.63
C LEU A 70 14.71 -8.02 12.14
N ALA A 71 14.35 -6.83 12.62
CA ALA A 71 14.41 -6.51 14.05
C ALA A 71 13.58 -7.49 14.90
N VAL A 72 12.38 -7.85 14.43
CA VAL A 72 11.55 -8.90 15.07
C VAL A 72 12.23 -10.25 14.99
N ALA A 73 12.74 -10.65 13.81
CA ALA A 73 13.40 -11.94 13.62
C ALA A 73 14.63 -12.11 14.52
N LEU A 74 15.40 -11.05 14.74
CA LEU A 74 16.54 -11.05 15.68
C LEU A 74 16.09 -11.31 17.13
N LEU A 75 14.96 -10.73 17.55
CA LEU A 75 14.41 -10.98 18.89
C LEU A 75 13.83 -12.40 19.02
N VAL A 76 13.29 -12.94 17.94
CA VAL A 76 12.81 -14.34 17.89
C VAL A 76 14.00 -15.32 17.99
N ASP A 77 15.04 -15.10 17.22
CA ASP A 77 16.26 -15.92 17.24
C ASP A 77 16.95 -15.88 18.62
N ALA A 78 16.92 -14.72 19.29
CA ALA A 78 17.41 -14.56 20.66
C ALA A 78 16.46 -15.18 21.72
N GLY A 79 15.34 -15.78 21.35
CA GLY A 79 14.35 -16.37 22.26
C GLY A 79 13.60 -15.36 23.13
N ARG A 80 13.62 -14.09 22.78
CA ARG A 80 12.97 -13.00 23.52
C ARG A 80 11.54 -12.73 23.06
N LEU A 81 11.16 -13.22 21.89
CA LEU A 81 9.87 -13.07 21.25
C LEU A 81 9.49 -14.37 20.54
N SER A 82 8.19 -14.69 20.46
CA SER A 82 7.68 -15.76 19.61
C SER A 82 6.79 -15.17 18.52
N LEU A 83 6.90 -15.69 17.29
CA LEU A 83 6.00 -15.31 16.20
C LEU A 83 4.53 -15.59 16.51
N ASP A 84 4.27 -16.55 17.40
CA ASP A 84 2.93 -16.98 17.80
C ASP A 84 2.45 -16.32 19.11
N ASP A 85 3.24 -15.40 19.69
CA ASP A 85 2.78 -14.58 20.81
C ASP A 85 1.58 -13.72 20.37
N ASP A 86 0.54 -13.69 21.21
CA ASP A 86 -0.51 -12.67 21.12
C ASP A 86 0.12 -11.29 21.35
N ILE A 87 -0.14 -10.34 20.44
CA ILE A 87 0.44 -8.98 20.52
C ILE A 87 0.10 -8.28 21.84
N ARG A 88 -1.04 -8.61 22.48
CA ARG A 88 -1.46 -8.06 23.76
C ARG A 88 -0.55 -8.47 24.93
N LYS A 89 0.25 -9.52 24.78
CA LYS A 89 1.31 -9.86 25.75
C LYS A 89 2.33 -8.74 25.87
N HIS A 90 2.57 -8.02 24.79
CA HIS A 90 3.57 -6.94 24.71
C HIS A 90 2.93 -5.55 24.66
N LEU A 91 1.71 -5.44 24.12
CA LEU A 91 0.93 -4.21 23.99
C LEU A 91 -0.47 -4.43 24.58
N PRO A 92 -0.59 -4.45 25.95
CA PRO A 92 -1.84 -4.78 26.61
C PRO A 92 -2.96 -3.76 26.37
N GLU A 93 -2.64 -2.58 25.86
CA GLU A 93 -3.60 -1.55 25.49
C GLU A 93 -4.33 -1.82 24.16
N VAL A 94 -3.87 -2.74 23.34
CA VAL A 94 -4.58 -3.17 22.12
C VAL A 94 -5.84 -3.90 22.54
N PRO A 95 -7.02 -3.54 21.97
CA PRO A 95 -8.29 -4.16 22.37
C PRO A 95 -8.33 -5.67 22.16
N ASP A 96 -9.13 -6.33 22.98
CA ASP A 96 -9.49 -7.74 22.76
C ASP A 96 -10.59 -7.83 21.70
N TYR A 97 -10.27 -8.42 20.57
CA TYR A 97 -11.21 -8.65 19.47
C TYR A 97 -11.86 -10.05 19.51
N GLY A 98 -11.65 -10.81 20.61
CA GLY A 98 -12.18 -12.16 20.80
C GLY A 98 -11.32 -13.26 20.18
N GLU A 99 -10.33 -12.92 19.38
CA GLU A 99 -9.34 -13.82 18.80
C GLU A 99 -7.94 -13.22 18.92
N ALA A 100 -6.93 -14.09 19.11
CA ALA A 100 -5.54 -13.64 19.24
C ALA A 100 -5.01 -13.11 17.90
N ILE A 101 -4.47 -11.90 17.93
CA ILE A 101 -3.64 -11.40 16.86
C ILE A 101 -2.19 -11.70 17.22
N THR A 102 -1.50 -12.49 16.39
CA THR A 102 -0.12 -12.86 16.65
C THR A 102 0.87 -11.94 15.95
N ILE A 103 2.15 -11.98 16.39
CA ILE A 103 3.27 -11.31 15.71
C ILE A 103 3.32 -11.73 14.24
N ARG A 104 3.12 -13.02 13.96
CA ARG A 104 3.06 -13.59 12.60
C ARG A 104 1.98 -12.91 11.75
N HIS A 105 0.79 -12.69 12.32
CA HIS A 105 -0.29 -11.99 11.62
C HIS A 105 0.09 -10.54 11.26
N LEU A 106 0.85 -9.84 12.10
CA LEU A 106 1.32 -8.49 11.79
C LEU A 106 2.34 -8.49 10.65
N ILE A 107 3.32 -9.40 10.68
CA ILE A 107 4.38 -9.53 9.67
C ILE A 107 3.77 -9.78 8.28
N HIS A 108 2.82 -10.71 8.20
CA HIS A 108 2.25 -11.16 6.92
C HIS A 108 0.98 -10.40 6.52
N HIS A 109 0.62 -9.29 7.19
CA HIS A 109 -0.58 -8.50 6.89
C HIS A 109 -1.90 -9.29 6.91
N THR A 110 -2.01 -10.24 7.83
CA THR A 110 -3.19 -11.09 7.99
C THR A 110 -3.93 -10.85 9.32
N SER A 111 -3.65 -9.75 9.99
CA SER A 111 -4.20 -9.43 11.31
C SER A 111 -5.67 -8.98 11.29
N GLY A 112 -6.19 -8.51 10.17
CA GLY A 112 -7.50 -7.86 10.08
C GLY A 112 -7.57 -6.45 10.66
N LEU A 113 -6.47 -5.91 11.20
CA LEU A 113 -6.42 -4.54 11.71
C LEU A 113 -6.69 -3.52 10.60
N ARG A 114 -7.42 -2.46 10.92
CA ARG A 114 -7.73 -1.36 9.99
C ARG A 114 -6.51 -0.51 9.70
N SER A 115 -6.41 0.02 8.47
CA SER A 115 -5.29 0.86 8.04
C SER A 115 -5.16 2.14 8.86
N ASP A 116 -3.97 2.33 9.43
CA ASP A 116 -3.55 3.53 10.15
C ASP A 116 -3.81 4.81 9.35
N LEU A 117 -3.40 4.82 8.10
CA LEU A 117 -3.49 5.99 7.23
C LEU A 117 -4.94 6.40 6.96
N ILE A 118 -5.83 5.43 6.68
CA ILE A 118 -7.25 5.70 6.46
C ILE A 118 -7.92 6.13 7.77
N LEU A 119 -7.58 5.53 8.90
CA LEU A 119 -8.08 5.94 10.21
C LEU A 119 -7.65 7.38 10.55
N LEU A 120 -6.38 7.73 10.36
CA LEU A 120 -5.85 9.08 10.57
C LEU A 120 -6.61 10.11 9.73
N VAL A 121 -6.70 9.87 8.43
CA VAL A 121 -7.41 10.75 7.50
C VAL A 121 -8.88 10.87 7.88
N SER A 122 -9.56 9.77 8.21
CA SER A 122 -10.96 9.78 8.67
C SER A 122 -11.12 10.51 10.02
N ALA A 123 -10.11 10.51 10.87
CA ALA A 123 -10.06 11.28 12.12
C ALA A 123 -9.74 12.78 11.91
N GLY A 124 -9.49 13.20 10.66
CA GLY A 124 -9.26 14.60 10.33
C GLY A 124 -7.80 15.01 10.27
N TRP A 125 -6.86 14.06 10.32
CA TRP A 125 -5.44 14.33 10.11
C TRP A 125 -5.15 14.58 8.62
N ARG A 126 -4.15 15.42 8.34
CA ARG A 126 -3.60 15.65 7.01
C ARG A 126 -2.21 15.04 6.95
N LEU A 127 -1.71 14.73 5.77
CA LEU A 127 -0.35 14.16 5.62
C LEU A 127 0.75 15.15 6.02
N GLU A 128 0.45 16.46 5.99
CA GLU A 128 1.35 17.53 6.40
C GLU A 128 1.36 17.75 7.92
N ASP A 129 0.41 17.16 8.66
CA ASP A 129 0.41 17.25 10.12
C ASP A 129 1.57 16.40 10.69
N VAL A 130 2.06 16.78 11.87
CA VAL A 130 3.01 15.96 12.62
C VAL A 130 2.27 14.73 13.14
N ILE A 131 2.67 13.56 12.68
CA ILE A 131 2.07 12.27 13.05
C ILE A 131 3.16 11.37 13.65
N THR A 132 2.88 10.77 14.79
CA THR A 132 3.78 9.88 15.53
C THR A 132 3.15 8.49 15.71
N ASN A 133 3.96 7.50 16.09
CA ASN A 133 3.45 6.18 16.47
C ASN A 133 2.39 6.27 17.58
N THR A 134 2.57 7.17 18.54
CA THR A 134 1.60 7.39 19.63
C THR A 134 0.23 7.78 19.10
N ASP A 135 0.15 8.67 18.11
CA ASP A 135 -1.13 9.11 17.53
C ASP A 135 -1.88 7.93 16.88
N VAL A 136 -1.14 7.04 16.19
CA VAL A 136 -1.72 5.83 15.59
C VAL A 136 -2.15 4.84 16.67
N LEU A 137 -1.34 4.63 17.71
CA LEU A 137 -1.70 3.76 18.84
C LEU A 137 -2.98 4.22 19.53
N GLU A 138 -3.16 5.52 19.74
CA GLU A 138 -4.40 6.06 20.32
C GLU A 138 -5.63 5.78 19.44
N LEU A 139 -5.49 5.72 18.13
CA LEU A 139 -6.56 5.27 17.23
C LEU A 139 -6.79 3.76 17.32
N VAL A 140 -5.72 2.96 17.38
CA VAL A 140 -5.81 1.50 17.50
C VAL A 140 -6.52 1.09 18.80
N LYS A 141 -6.18 1.70 19.93
CA LYS A 141 -6.81 1.46 21.24
C LYS A 141 -8.34 1.66 21.25
N ARG A 142 -8.85 2.50 20.36
CA ARG A 142 -10.29 2.80 20.26
C ARG A 142 -11.05 1.89 19.31
N GLN A 143 -10.36 1.13 18.46
CA GLN A 143 -11.01 0.26 17.50
C GLN A 143 -11.83 -0.83 18.20
N ARG A 144 -12.99 -1.15 17.66
CA ARG A 144 -13.92 -2.14 18.24
C ARG A 144 -14.00 -3.41 17.42
N ASN A 145 -13.71 -3.31 16.13
CA ASN A 145 -13.83 -4.41 15.18
C ASN A 145 -12.61 -4.47 14.27
N LEU A 146 -12.34 -5.65 13.74
CA LEU A 146 -11.40 -5.91 12.66
C LEU A 146 -12.10 -5.82 11.30
N ASN A 147 -11.32 -5.72 10.23
CA ASN A 147 -11.83 -5.85 8.86
C ASN A 147 -12.25 -7.30 8.55
N PHE A 148 -11.55 -8.28 9.13
CA PHE A 148 -11.74 -9.73 8.98
C PHE A 148 -11.03 -10.44 10.14
N ARG A 149 -11.29 -11.74 10.31
CA ARG A 149 -10.68 -12.54 11.38
C ARG A 149 -9.17 -12.74 11.13
N PRO A 150 -8.33 -12.74 12.18
CA PRO A 150 -6.89 -12.98 12.01
C PRO A 150 -6.61 -14.26 11.23
N GLY A 151 -5.73 -14.16 10.23
CA GLY A 151 -5.36 -15.26 9.34
C GLY A 151 -6.37 -15.59 8.23
N GLU A 152 -7.51 -14.91 8.16
CA GLU A 152 -8.54 -15.20 7.15
C GLU A 152 -8.19 -14.66 5.77
N LYS A 153 -7.61 -13.45 5.71
CA LYS A 153 -7.31 -12.73 4.47
C LYS A 153 -6.00 -11.97 4.57
N PHE A 154 -5.43 -11.65 3.43
CA PHE A 154 -4.33 -10.70 3.31
C PHE A 154 -4.88 -9.29 3.07
N ALA A 155 -4.43 -8.32 3.87
CA ALA A 155 -4.71 -6.90 3.65
C ALA A 155 -3.50 -6.05 4.04
N TYR A 156 -2.76 -5.60 3.04
CA TYR A 156 -1.56 -4.78 3.23
C TYR A 156 -1.88 -3.47 3.96
N GLY A 157 -1.12 -3.16 5.03
CA GLY A 157 -1.28 -1.95 5.83
C GLY A 157 -0.03 -1.55 6.62
N GLY A 158 -0.01 -0.32 7.13
CA GLY A 158 1.10 0.21 7.94
C GLY A 158 1.00 -0.19 9.42
N VAL A 159 -0.22 -0.26 9.94
CA VAL A 159 -0.48 -0.45 11.38
C VAL A 159 0.23 -1.67 11.97
N GLY A 160 0.23 -2.81 11.26
CA GLY A 160 0.90 -4.02 11.74
C GLY A 160 2.38 -3.80 12.01
N TYR A 161 3.07 -3.16 11.09
CA TYR A 161 4.50 -2.88 11.20
C TYR A 161 4.83 -1.77 12.19
N LEU A 162 3.92 -0.84 12.40
CA LEU A 162 4.02 0.13 13.50
C LEU A 162 3.93 -0.58 14.86
N LEU A 163 2.97 -1.50 15.03
CA LEU A 163 2.86 -2.30 16.25
C LEU A 163 4.08 -3.20 16.46
N LEU A 164 4.67 -3.75 15.39
CA LEU A 164 5.94 -4.49 15.48
C LEU A 164 7.07 -3.61 16.00
N ALA A 165 7.18 -2.36 15.55
CA ALA A 165 8.19 -1.42 16.07
C ALA A 165 7.99 -1.13 17.56
N GLU A 166 6.75 -0.94 18.02
CA GLU A 166 6.43 -0.77 19.43
C GLU A 166 6.76 -2.02 20.26
N ILE A 167 6.47 -3.22 19.72
CA ILE A 167 6.80 -4.48 20.37
C ILE A 167 8.33 -4.65 20.49
N VAL A 168 9.08 -4.32 19.44
CA VAL A 168 10.55 -4.32 19.49
C VAL A 168 11.04 -3.37 20.58
N ALA A 169 10.46 -2.18 20.69
CA ALA A 169 10.85 -1.22 21.73
C ALA A 169 10.55 -1.77 23.13
N GLN A 170 9.35 -2.31 23.36
CA GLN A 170 8.96 -2.90 24.65
C GLN A 170 9.86 -4.08 25.05
N VAL A 171 10.15 -4.98 24.12
CA VAL A 171 10.94 -6.18 24.39
C VAL A 171 12.42 -5.87 24.55
N SER A 172 12.97 -4.91 23.76
CA SER A 172 14.38 -4.54 23.82
C SER A 172 14.72 -3.61 24.99
N GLY A 173 13.79 -2.74 25.37
CA GLY A 173 14.00 -1.62 26.30
C GLY A 173 14.71 -0.43 25.67
N GLN A 174 14.78 -0.37 24.33
CA GLN A 174 15.35 0.72 23.53
C GLN A 174 14.26 1.25 22.60
N SER A 175 14.34 2.48 22.11
CA SER A 175 13.48 2.90 21.02
C SER A 175 13.73 2.01 19.80
N PHE A 176 12.73 1.88 18.93
CA PHE A 176 12.87 1.08 17.70
C PHE A 176 14.04 1.59 16.83
N ALA A 177 14.20 2.91 16.74
CA ALA A 177 15.29 3.53 15.99
C ALA A 177 16.67 3.17 16.58
N GLU A 178 16.83 3.25 17.91
CA GLU A 178 18.07 2.85 18.61
C GLU A 178 18.37 1.37 18.44
N PHE A 179 17.36 0.51 18.54
CA PHE A 179 17.53 -0.92 18.33
C PHE A 179 18.02 -1.22 16.91
N CYS A 180 17.38 -0.67 15.88
CA CYS A 180 17.81 -0.86 14.50
C CYS A 180 19.19 -0.28 14.23
N GLN A 181 19.53 0.86 14.82
CA GLN A 181 20.86 1.45 14.73
C GLN A 181 21.93 0.48 15.24
N ALA A 182 21.74 -0.02 16.47
CA ALA A 182 22.73 -0.86 17.15
C ALA A 182 22.81 -2.29 16.60
N GLN A 183 21.67 -2.88 16.19
CA GLN A 183 21.60 -4.29 15.82
C GLN A 183 21.64 -4.54 14.30
N ILE A 184 21.38 -3.51 13.48
CA ILE A 184 21.29 -3.68 12.01
C ILE A 184 22.27 -2.72 11.31
N PHE A 185 22.11 -1.40 11.48
CA PHE A 185 22.82 -0.44 10.64
C PHE A 185 24.31 -0.37 10.96
N GLU A 186 24.70 -0.27 12.23
CA GLU A 186 26.10 -0.24 12.65
C GLU A 186 26.84 -1.54 12.29
N PRO A 187 26.30 -2.75 12.59
CA PRO A 187 26.96 -3.99 12.20
C PRO A 187 27.14 -4.15 10.70
N LEU A 188 26.19 -3.65 9.87
CA LEU A 188 26.31 -3.69 8.41
C LEU A 188 27.17 -2.56 7.83
N GLY A 189 27.54 -1.56 8.63
CA GLY A 189 28.23 -0.37 8.12
C GLY A 189 27.35 0.63 7.36
N MET A 190 26.03 0.58 7.53
CA MET A 190 25.04 1.46 6.89
C MET A 190 24.99 2.82 7.61
N ILE A 191 26.06 3.59 7.48
CA ILE A 191 26.31 4.81 8.27
C ILE A 191 25.37 5.98 7.95
N ASN A 192 24.70 5.96 6.80
CA ASN A 192 23.75 6.99 6.37
C ASN A 192 22.29 6.55 6.59
N SER A 193 22.06 5.37 7.17
CA SER A 193 20.73 4.82 7.39
C SER A 193 20.29 5.02 8.83
N HIS A 194 19.01 5.43 9.00
CA HIS A 194 18.40 5.56 10.31
C HIS A 194 16.87 5.58 10.19
N PHE A 195 16.20 5.13 11.23
CA PHE A 195 14.78 5.41 11.41
C PHE A 195 14.60 6.79 12.04
N GLN A 196 13.69 7.60 11.48
CA GLN A 196 13.39 8.93 12.02
C GLN A 196 12.13 8.87 12.88
N ASP A 197 12.34 8.73 14.18
CA ASP A 197 11.32 8.81 15.22
C ASP A 197 11.16 10.23 15.80
N ASP A 198 12.15 11.11 15.56
CA ASP A 198 12.11 12.54 15.87
C ASP A 198 12.01 13.38 14.58
N TYR A 199 10.81 13.91 14.30
CA TYR A 199 10.56 14.74 13.11
C TYR A 199 11.31 16.07 13.11
N LEU A 200 11.88 16.50 14.25
CA LEU A 200 12.69 17.72 14.37
C LEU A 200 14.16 17.49 14.00
N ARG A 201 14.59 16.23 13.87
CA ARG A 201 15.97 15.90 13.54
C ARG A 201 16.36 16.43 12.17
N VAL A 202 17.47 17.17 12.12
CA VAL A 202 18.06 17.62 10.85
C VAL A 202 18.80 16.47 10.19
N ILE A 203 18.40 16.09 8.99
CA ILE A 203 19.07 15.07 8.16
C ILE A 203 19.87 15.80 7.09
N LYS A 204 21.20 15.72 7.19
CA LYS A 204 22.10 16.28 6.16
C LYS A 204 21.97 15.47 4.87
N ASN A 205 22.14 16.13 3.74
CA ASN A 205 22.11 15.50 2.40
C ASN A 205 20.78 14.80 2.08
N ARG A 206 19.66 15.23 2.69
CA ARG A 206 18.32 14.67 2.49
C ARG A 206 17.71 15.18 1.20
N ALA A 207 17.11 14.29 0.40
CA ALA A 207 16.20 14.67 -0.66
C ALA A 207 14.84 15.12 -0.09
N TYR A 208 14.33 16.24 -0.56
CA TYR A 208 12.94 16.67 -0.37
C TYR A 208 12.09 16.12 -1.51
N ALA A 209 10.82 15.82 -1.23
CA ALA A 209 9.93 15.23 -2.20
C ALA A 209 9.00 16.26 -2.83
N TYR A 210 8.58 16.02 -4.08
CA TYR A 210 7.84 16.98 -4.88
C TYR A 210 6.74 16.31 -5.70
N TYR A 211 5.60 17.00 -5.85
CA TYR A 211 4.55 16.63 -6.78
C TYR A 211 4.60 17.53 -8.03
N PRO A 212 4.37 16.98 -9.23
CA PRO A 212 4.12 17.79 -10.41
C PRO A 212 2.87 18.67 -10.23
N ALA A 213 2.98 19.95 -10.59
CA ALA A 213 1.90 20.93 -10.48
C ALA A 213 1.55 21.58 -11.85
N GLY A 214 1.86 20.90 -12.94
CA GLY A 214 1.74 21.38 -14.33
C GLY A 214 3.09 21.67 -14.95
N ASP A 215 3.12 22.18 -16.15
CA ASP A 215 4.30 22.39 -17.03
C ASP A 215 5.58 22.81 -16.28
N ASN A 216 6.42 21.86 -15.92
CA ASN A 216 7.69 22.04 -15.19
C ASN A 216 7.59 22.79 -13.84
N HIS A 217 6.39 22.84 -13.25
CA HIS A 217 6.17 23.37 -11.91
C HIS A 217 5.99 22.22 -10.93
N TYR A 218 6.51 22.42 -9.72
CA TYR A 218 6.47 21.42 -8.65
C TYR A 218 5.94 22.04 -7.36
N GLN A 219 5.29 21.23 -6.56
CA GLN A 219 4.86 21.54 -5.20
C GLN A 219 5.59 20.65 -4.21
N ASN A 220 5.95 21.20 -3.06
CA ASN A 220 6.54 20.40 -1.99
C ASN A 220 5.56 19.31 -1.51
N ALA A 221 6.02 18.07 -1.51
CA ALA A 221 5.34 16.98 -0.87
C ALA A 221 5.80 16.90 0.59
N VAL A 222 5.10 17.63 1.46
CA VAL A 222 5.50 17.74 2.87
C VAL A 222 5.17 16.45 3.60
N LEU A 223 6.18 15.84 4.19
CA LEU A 223 6.04 14.68 5.07
C LEU A 223 6.71 15.00 6.40
N THR A 224 5.90 15.37 7.39
CA THR A 224 6.36 15.72 8.75
C THR A 224 5.88 14.65 9.71
N CYS A 225 6.43 13.44 9.61
CA CYS A 225 6.04 12.36 10.52
C CYS A 225 7.24 11.72 11.21
N GLY A 226 7.01 11.26 12.45
CA GLY A 226 7.89 10.40 13.22
C GLY A 226 7.35 8.96 13.30
N LEU A 227 6.72 8.49 12.22
CA LEU A 227 6.24 7.11 12.13
C LEU A 227 7.38 6.16 11.77
N VAL A 228 7.56 5.11 12.56
CA VAL A 228 8.61 4.11 12.35
C VAL A 228 8.03 2.69 12.30
N GLY A 229 8.78 1.79 11.70
CA GLY A 229 8.39 0.38 11.48
C GLY A 229 7.81 0.14 10.11
N GLY A 230 6.59 0.57 9.83
CA GLY A 230 5.96 0.49 8.50
C GLY A 230 6.53 1.46 7.47
N THR A 231 7.19 2.50 7.94
CA THR A 231 7.81 3.62 7.18
C THR A 231 8.90 4.24 8.05
N GLY A 232 9.45 5.38 7.66
CA GLY A 232 10.35 6.18 8.49
C GLY A 232 11.84 5.87 8.33
N LEU A 233 12.23 4.90 7.48
CA LEU A 233 13.63 4.67 7.16
C LEU A 233 14.12 5.74 6.15
N PHE A 234 15.25 6.32 6.47
CA PHE A 234 16.07 7.14 5.59
C PHE A 234 17.35 6.38 5.28
N THR A 235 17.74 6.30 4.01
CA THR A 235 18.91 5.53 3.55
C THR A 235 19.45 6.04 2.22
N THR A 236 20.54 5.47 1.75
CA THR A 236 21.19 5.76 0.46
C THR A 236 21.27 4.51 -0.42
N ILE A 237 21.58 4.68 -1.69
CA ILE A 237 21.89 3.56 -2.59
C ILE A 237 23.10 2.75 -2.09
N GLU A 238 24.11 3.44 -1.54
CA GLU A 238 25.33 2.77 -1.05
C GLU A 238 25.04 1.89 0.18
N ASP A 239 24.22 2.39 1.11
CA ASP A 239 23.81 1.60 2.29
C ASP A 239 22.89 0.42 1.90
N LEU A 240 22.02 0.61 0.88
CA LEU A 240 21.18 -0.49 0.37
C LEU A 240 22.01 -1.62 -0.28
N ALA A 241 23.17 -1.34 -0.84
CA ALA A 241 24.06 -2.39 -1.33
C ALA A 241 24.59 -3.27 -0.17
N LEU A 242 24.91 -2.67 0.97
CA LEU A 242 25.30 -3.42 2.18
C LEU A 242 24.13 -4.24 2.75
N TRP A 243 22.90 -3.67 2.70
CA TRP A 243 21.68 -4.39 3.05
C TRP A 243 21.44 -5.58 2.12
N ASP A 244 21.63 -5.41 0.83
CA ASP A 244 21.46 -6.45 -0.18
C ASP A 244 22.41 -7.63 0.08
N GLU A 245 23.68 -7.34 0.33
CA GLU A 245 24.71 -8.35 0.58
C GLU A 245 24.47 -9.14 1.87
N ASN A 246 23.77 -8.54 2.85
CA ASN A 246 23.41 -9.27 4.08
C ASN A 246 22.52 -10.51 3.81
N PHE A 247 21.73 -10.52 2.74
CA PHE A 247 20.91 -11.68 2.39
C PHE A 247 21.72 -12.88 1.88
N TYR A 248 22.97 -12.65 1.47
CA TYR A 248 23.89 -13.69 1.03
C TYR A 248 24.89 -14.07 2.12
N THR A 249 25.38 -13.10 2.86
CA THR A 249 26.40 -13.32 3.91
C THR A 249 25.80 -13.70 5.26
N GLY A 250 24.60 -13.23 5.58
CA GLY A 250 24.02 -13.39 6.91
C GLY A 250 24.81 -12.68 8.01
N GLN A 251 25.54 -11.60 7.69
CA GLN A 251 26.35 -10.85 8.64
C GLN A 251 25.55 -10.41 9.86
N VAL A 252 24.32 -9.98 9.64
CA VAL A 252 23.33 -9.71 10.70
C VAL A 252 22.25 -10.79 10.66
N GLY A 253 22.03 -11.45 11.78
CA GLY A 253 21.01 -12.46 11.97
C GLY A 253 21.45 -13.89 11.66
N GLY A 254 22.53 -14.08 10.91
CA GLY A 254 22.95 -15.40 10.47
C GLY A 254 22.02 -16.02 9.42
N ARG A 255 22.38 -17.20 8.96
CA ARG A 255 21.65 -17.89 7.89
C ARG A 255 20.20 -18.23 8.27
N SER A 256 19.97 -18.66 9.51
CA SER A 256 18.63 -19.05 10.00
C SER A 256 17.63 -17.90 9.93
N VAL A 257 18.05 -16.69 10.32
CA VAL A 257 17.21 -15.50 10.27
C VAL A 257 16.94 -15.08 8.82
N ILE A 258 17.95 -15.13 7.95
CA ILE A 258 17.78 -14.84 6.52
C ILE A 258 16.81 -15.83 5.85
N GLU A 259 16.93 -17.12 6.15
CA GLU A 259 16.00 -18.15 5.66
C GLU A 259 14.56 -17.87 6.19
N GLN A 260 14.41 -17.48 7.46
CA GLN A 260 13.12 -17.10 8.04
C GLN A 260 12.52 -15.89 7.33
N MET A 261 13.32 -14.88 6.98
CA MET A 261 12.85 -13.69 6.27
C MET A 261 12.25 -13.99 4.90
N HIS A 262 12.58 -15.11 4.28
CA HIS A 262 12.05 -15.56 3.00
C HIS A 262 10.84 -16.50 3.15
N GLN A 263 10.36 -16.77 4.35
CA GLN A 263 9.18 -17.63 4.53
C GLN A 263 7.90 -16.85 4.22
N PRO A 264 7.11 -17.30 3.23
CA PRO A 264 5.84 -16.68 2.90
C PRO A 264 4.81 -16.87 4.01
N GLY A 265 3.82 -16.00 4.05
CA GLY A 265 2.69 -16.12 4.96
C GLY A 265 1.73 -17.23 4.54
N LEU A 266 0.99 -17.75 5.52
CA LEU A 266 -0.08 -18.73 5.29
C LEU A 266 -1.39 -18.19 5.85
N LEU A 267 -2.47 -18.36 5.09
CA LEU A 267 -3.83 -18.12 5.56
C LEU A 267 -4.36 -19.35 6.35
N ASN A 268 -5.43 -19.15 7.09
CA ASN A 268 -6.06 -20.21 7.90
C ASN A 268 -6.56 -21.41 7.06
N ASN A 269 -6.82 -21.19 5.76
CA ASN A 269 -7.22 -22.26 4.82
C ASN A 269 -6.02 -23.01 4.22
N GLY A 270 -4.78 -22.66 4.62
CA GLY A 270 -3.54 -23.22 4.09
C GLY A 270 -3.05 -22.60 2.79
N GLU A 271 -3.70 -21.56 2.29
CA GLU A 271 -3.27 -20.83 1.09
C GLU A 271 -2.04 -20.00 1.43
N GLU A 272 -1.01 -20.11 0.60
CA GLU A 272 0.21 -19.33 0.71
C GLU A 272 0.03 -17.95 0.07
N ILE A 273 0.54 -16.92 0.76
CA ILE A 273 0.57 -15.56 0.23
C ILE A 273 2.02 -15.15 -0.06
N PRO A 274 2.30 -14.47 -1.19
CA PRO A 274 3.67 -14.17 -1.60
C PRO A 274 4.32 -13.04 -0.79
N TYR A 275 3.82 -12.76 0.42
CA TYR A 275 4.37 -11.77 1.33
C TYR A 275 5.06 -12.45 2.52
N ALA A 276 6.36 -12.26 2.61
CA ALA A 276 7.21 -12.79 3.68
C ALA A 276 7.49 -11.70 4.75
N PHE A 277 8.69 -11.64 5.29
CA PHE A 277 9.11 -10.69 6.33
C PHE A 277 9.48 -9.31 5.72
N GLY A 278 8.47 -8.54 5.33
CA GLY A 278 8.67 -7.26 4.65
C GLY A 278 9.21 -7.42 3.22
N LEU A 279 9.07 -8.59 2.64
CA LEU A 279 9.53 -8.98 1.31
C LEU A 279 8.36 -9.56 0.52
N ILE A 280 8.32 -9.31 -0.77
CA ILE A 280 7.39 -9.94 -1.72
C ILE A 280 8.21 -10.93 -2.55
N LEU A 281 7.80 -12.19 -2.53
CA LEU A 281 8.39 -13.26 -3.34
C LEU A 281 7.61 -13.34 -4.65
N ASP A 282 8.29 -13.12 -5.76
CA ASP A 282 7.65 -13.00 -7.07
C ASP A 282 8.52 -13.64 -8.17
N LYS A 283 8.04 -13.64 -9.38
CA LYS A 283 8.79 -14.02 -10.57
C LYS A 283 8.82 -12.86 -11.57
N TYR A 284 9.99 -12.61 -12.12
CA TYR A 284 10.18 -11.63 -13.17
C TYR A 284 10.85 -12.28 -14.38
N LYS A 285 10.16 -12.34 -15.50
CA LYS A 285 10.64 -12.99 -16.73
C LYS A 285 11.21 -14.39 -16.48
N GLY A 286 10.51 -15.20 -15.67
CA GLY A 286 10.91 -16.56 -15.33
C GLY A 286 11.95 -16.73 -14.25
N ARG A 287 12.58 -15.65 -13.77
CA ARG A 287 13.54 -15.65 -12.66
C ARG A 287 12.82 -15.42 -11.33
N ASP A 288 13.27 -16.10 -10.30
CA ASP A 288 12.86 -15.76 -8.93
C ASP A 288 13.34 -14.36 -8.59
N VAL A 289 12.46 -13.53 -8.07
CA VAL A 289 12.78 -12.18 -7.63
C VAL A 289 12.17 -11.89 -6.27
N VAL A 290 12.93 -11.21 -5.43
CA VAL A 290 12.48 -10.70 -4.14
C VAL A 290 12.39 -9.19 -4.23
N VAL A 291 11.21 -8.63 -3.98
CA VAL A 291 10.97 -7.21 -4.20
C VAL A 291 10.31 -6.54 -3.01
N HIS A 292 10.51 -5.27 -2.87
CA HIS A 292 9.62 -4.37 -2.13
C HIS A 292 9.73 -2.95 -2.68
N GLY A 293 8.59 -2.28 -2.77
CA GLY A 293 8.52 -0.87 -3.11
C GLY A 293 8.19 -0.01 -1.90
N GLY A 294 8.26 1.29 -2.09
CA GLY A 294 7.83 2.27 -1.11
C GLY A 294 7.22 3.48 -1.80
N ASP A 295 5.99 3.82 -1.42
CA ASP A 295 5.25 4.94 -1.95
C ASP A 295 4.80 5.84 -0.79
N GLY A 296 4.91 7.14 -0.97
CA GLY A 296 4.52 8.13 0.02
C GLY A 296 4.35 9.50 -0.61
N ALA A 297 4.30 10.54 0.20
CA ALA A 297 4.18 11.91 -0.26
C ALA A 297 5.35 12.30 -1.21
N GLY A 298 5.13 12.17 -2.51
CA GLY A 298 6.12 12.46 -3.55
C GLY A 298 7.34 11.55 -3.59
N ILE A 299 7.34 10.46 -2.81
CA ILE A 299 8.43 9.50 -2.67
C ILE A 299 8.04 8.22 -3.38
N HIS A 300 8.95 7.71 -4.22
CA HIS A 300 8.82 6.41 -4.85
C HIS A 300 10.16 5.68 -4.78
N SER A 301 10.16 4.53 -4.14
CA SER A 301 11.33 3.66 -4.03
C SER A 301 10.98 2.25 -4.50
N TYR A 302 11.96 1.54 -5.05
CA TYR A 302 11.78 0.15 -5.42
C TYR A 302 13.13 -0.57 -5.40
N MET A 303 13.14 -1.75 -4.83
CA MET A 303 14.28 -2.64 -4.85
C MET A 303 13.85 -4.01 -5.33
N MET A 304 14.61 -4.60 -6.23
CA MET A 304 14.43 -5.95 -6.73
C MET A 304 15.76 -6.70 -6.67
N ARG A 305 15.71 -7.89 -6.09
CA ARG A 305 16.84 -8.80 -5.93
C ARG A 305 16.55 -10.09 -6.68
N PHE A 306 17.48 -10.55 -7.47
CA PHE A 306 17.47 -11.84 -8.15
C PHE A 306 18.45 -12.79 -7.44
N PRO A 307 17.98 -13.60 -6.47
CA PRO A 307 18.87 -14.40 -5.64
C PRO A 307 19.73 -15.38 -6.42
N GLY A 308 19.19 -15.97 -7.50
CA GLY A 308 19.90 -16.92 -8.35
C GLY A 308 21.05 -16.32 -9.16
N GLU A 309 21.00 -15.02 -9.42
CA GLU A 309 21.98 -14.26 -10.19
C GLU A 309 22.90 -13.42 -9.32
N HIS A 310 22.72 -13.42 -8.00
CA HIS A 310 23.36 -12.49 -7.06
C HIS A 310 23.37 -11.04 -7.60
N PHE A 311 22.18 -10.63 -8.10
CA PHE A 311 21.99 -9.38 -8.80
C PHE A 311 20.81 -8.60 -8.22
N SER A 312 20.96 -7.30 -8.08
CA SER A 312 19.91 -6.42 -7.55
C SER A 312 19.91 -5.05 -8.21
N VAL A 313 18.72 -4.43 -8.25
CA VAL A 313 18.54 -3.05 -8.68
C VAL A 313 17.73 -2.31 -7.64
N ALA A 314 18.17 -1.10 -7.28
CA ALA A 314 17.45 -0.20 -6.39
C ALA A 314 17.27 1.18 -7.04
N VAL A 315 16.06 1.74 -6.95
CA VAL A 315 15.71 3.10 -7.38
C VAL A 315 15.10 3.83 -6.20
N LEU A 316 15.66 4.98 -5.82
CA LEU A 316 15.17 5.85 -4.75
C LEU A 316 14.85 7.22 -5.31
N GLY A 317 13.58 7.65 -5.27
CA GLY A 317 13.14 8.87 -5.92
C GLY A 317 12.35 9.83 -5.04
N ASN A 318 12.44 11.11 -5.42
CA ASN A 318 11.75 12.22 -4.77
C ASN A 318 10.76 12.94 -5.71
N HIS A 319 10.35 12.29 -6.77
CA HIS A 319 9.45 12.83 -7.81
C HIS A 319 8.11 12.07 -7.77
N GLY A 320 7.00 12.75 -7.46
CA GLY A 320 5.68 12.15 -7.26
C GLY A 320 5.02 11.49 -8.48
N ALA A 321 5.62 11.59 -9.67
CA ALA A 321 5.21 10.84 -10.86
C ALA A 321 6.24 9.77 -11.27
N LEU A 322 7.26 9.52 -10.47
CA LEU A 322 8.29 8.53 -10.76
C LEU A 322 7.71 7.12 -10.78
N ARG A 323 8.04 6.35 -11.78
CA ARG A 323 7.71 4.93 -11.89
C ARG A 323 8.90 4.06 -11.51
N ALA A 324 9.28 4.11 -10.22
CA ALA A 324 10.49 3.45 -9.71
C ALA A 324 10.55 1.95 -10.04
N ARG A 325 9.43 1.21 -9.92
CA ARG A 325 9.34 -0.20 -10.32
C ARG A 325 9.67 -0.40 -11.79
N GLN A 326 9.08 0.39 -12.69
CA GLN A 326 9.31 0.26 -14.13
C GLN A 326 10.77 0.54 -14.50
N LEU A 327 11.36 1.60 -13.93
CA LEU A 327 12.76 1.95 -14.15
C LEU A 327 13.72 0.87 -13.64
N ALA A 328 13.46 0.30 -12.47
CA ALA A 328 14.26 -0.80 -11.92
C ALA A 328 14.18 -2.05 -12.81
N GLN A 329 12.99 -2.39 -13.31
CA GLN A 329 12.77 -3.50 -14.24
C GLN A 329 13.50 -3.29 -15.57
N GLN A 330 13.41 -2.09 -16.17
CA GLN A 330 14.11 -1.76 -17.41
C GLN A 330 15.63 -1.79 -17.24
N ALA A 331 16.14 -1.27 -16.12
CA ALA A 331 17.56 -1.37 -15.81
C ALA A 331 18.01 -2.83 -15.63
N ALA A 332 17.23 -3.66 -14.92
CA ALA A 332 17.53 -5.08 -14.77
C ALA A 332 17.56 -5.81 -16.12
N ASP A 333 16.64 -5.49 -17.03
CA ASP A 333 16.59 -6.08 -18.38
C ASP A 333 17.88 -5.82 -19.18
N LEU A 334 18.44 -4.61 -19.07
CA LEU A 334 19.69 -4.27 -19.77
C LEU A 334 20.89 -5.06 -19.25
N TYR A 335 20.94 -5.36 -17.96
CA TYR A 335 22.05 -6.09 -17.35
C TYR A 335 21.90 -7.61 -17.44
N LEU A 336 20.67 -8.14 -17.31
CA LEU A 336 20.41 -9.58 -17.28
C LEU A 336 20.11 -10.16 -18.68
N GLY A 337 19.83 -9.28 -19.65
CA GLY A 337 19.36 -9.68 -20.97
C GLY A 337 17.96 -10.34 -20.93
N ASP A 338 17.44 -10.64 -22.09
CA ASP A 338 16.22 -11.43 -22.16
C ASP A 338 16.45 -12.79 -21.52
N ALA A 339 15.62 -13.15 -20.55
CA ALA A 339 15.61 -14.51 -20.04
C ALA A 339 15.46 -15.45 -21.24
N GLN A 340 16.28 -16.50 -21.30
CA GLN A 340 16.00 -17.58 -22.24
C GLN A 340 14.57 -18.04 -21.95
N ALA A 341 13.73 -17.94 -22.98
CA ALA A 341 12.30 -18.17 -22.89
C ALA A 341 12.01 -19.67 -22.69
N GLU A 342 12.23 -20.17 -21.47
CA GLU A 342 11.78 -21.48 -21.02
C GLU A 342 11.04 -21.43 -19.67
N ALA A 343 10.67 -20.25 -19.17
CA ALA A 343 9.48 -20.22 -18.34
C ALA A 343 8.28 -20.37 -19.30
N PRO A 344 7.34 -21.28 -19.05
CA PRO A 344 6.06 -21.17 -19.73
C PRO A 344 5.58 -19.76 -19.41
N ALA A 345 5.52 -18.89 -20.42
CA ALA A 345 4.73 -17.68 -20.31
C ALA A 345 3.46 -18.13 -19.62
N VAL A 346 3.05 -17.45 -18.53
CA VAL A 346 1.69 -17.66 -18.01
C VAL A 346 0.85 -17.63 -19.27
N ALA A 347 0.37 -18.82 -19.68
CA ALA A 347 -0.19 -18.97 -21.00
C ALA A 347 -1.35 -18.00 -21.00
N VAL A 348 -1.21 -16.89 -21.75
CA VAL A 348 -2.34 -15.97 -21.91
C VAL A 348 -3.43 -16.86 -22.43
N PRO A 349 -4.49 -17.09 -21.66
CA PRO A 349 -5.52 -18.03 -22.05
C PRO A 349 -6.02 -17.65 -23.45
N GLU A 350 -6.26 -18.62 -24.32
CA GLU A 350 -6.84 -18.31 -25.62
C GLU A 350 -8.11 -17.50 -25.42
N THR A 351 -8.11 -16.31 -25.96
CA THR A 351 -9.27 -15.40 -25.85
C THR A 351 -10.28 -15.72 -26.94
N ILE A 352 -11.55 -15.60 -26.63
CA ILE A 352 -12.64 -15.78 -27.57
C ILE A 352 -13.24 -14.42 -27.95
N GLU A 353 -13.87 -14.36 -29.12
CA GLU A 353 -14.72 -13.22 -29.47
C GLU A 353 -16.12 -13.38 -28.85
N LEU A 354 -16.63 -12.34 -28.25
CA LEU A 354 -18.00 -12.26 -27.74
C LEU A 354 -18.77 -11.14 -28.46
N GLU A 355 -20.03 -11.41 -28.75
CA GLU A 355 -20.93 -10.38 -29.27
C GLU A 355 -21.01 -9.19 -28.33
N GLU A 356 -20.97 -7.98 -28.86
CA GLU A 356 -21.03 -6.72 -28.09
C GLU A 356 -22.21 -6.67 -27.10
N ALA A 357 -23.38 -7.17 -27.52
CA ALA A 357 -24.55 -7.24 -26.68
C ALA A 357 -24.32 -8.07 -25.39
N LYS A 358 -23.52 -9.16 -25.48
CA LYS A 358 -23.18 -10.00 -24.31
C LYS A 358 -22.17 -9.32 -23.38
N LEU A 359 -21.28 -8.51 -23.93
CA LEU A 359 -20.38 -7.68 -23.14
C LEU A 359 -21.15 -6.56 -22.43
N ARG A 360 -21.96 -5.80 -23.15
CA ARG A 360 -22.79 -4.72 -22.57
C ARG A 360 -23.72 -5.21 -21.47
N ALA A 361 -24.25 -6.43 -21.57
CA ALA A 361 -25.08 -7.03 -20.53
C ALA A 361 -24.35 -7.30 -19.19
N LYS A 362 -23.03 -7.26 -19.19
CA LYS A 362 -22.17 -7.40 -17.98
C LYS A 362 -21.71 -6.06 -17.43
N ALA A 363 -21.81 -4.99 -18.21
CA ALA A 363 -21.44 -3.66 -17.78
C ALA A 363 -22.45 -3.13 -16.78
N GLY A 364 -21.96 -2.50 -15.71
CA GLY A 364 -22.79 -1.91 -14.66
C GLY A 364 -22.04 -1.85 -13.34
N ARG A 365 -22.75 -1.46 -12.30
CA ARG A 365 -22.21 -1.36 -10.94
C ARG A 365 -22.46 -2.64 -10.17
N TYR A 366 -21.43 -3.09 -9.47
CA TYR A 366 -21.48 -4.25 -8.60
C TYR A 366 -20.99 -3.87 -7.21
N TYR A 367 -21.63 -4.38 -6.18
CA TYR A 367 -21.44 -4.00 -4.79
C TYR A 367 -21.25 -5.23 -3.90
N ASP A 368 -20.32 -5.14 -2.98
CA ASP A 368 -20.13 -6.09 -1.89
C ASP A 368 -20.73 -5.49 -0.60
N ALA A 369 -21.82 -6.07 -0.12
CA ALA A 369 -22.53 -5.57 1.05
C ALA A 369 -21.74 -5.78 2.36
N ASP A 370 -20.86 -6.77 2.42
CA ASP A 370 -20.08 -7.09 3.63
C ASP A 370 -18.97 -6.06 3.88
N THR A 371 -18.32 -5.61 2.81
CA THR A 371 -17.23 -4.63 2.90
C THR A 371 -17.65 -3.22 2.49
N ALA A 372 -18.87 -3.04 1.97
CA ALA A 372 -19.36 -1.84 1.31
C ALA A 372 -18.47 -1.38 0.12
N ALA A 373 -17.67 -2.28 -0.44
CA ALA A 373 -16.87 -2.02 -1.63
C ALA A 373 -17.73 -2.12 -2.89
N PHE A 374 -17.36 -1.36 -3.93
CA PHE A 374 -18.00 -1.47 -5.23
C PHE A 374 -16.99 -1.49 -6.36
N ILE A 375 -17.41 -2.02 -7.50
CA ILE A 375 -16.71 -1.92 -8.76
C ILE A 375 -17.67 -1.49 -9.86
N ASP A 376 -17.20 -0.67 -10.77
CA ASP A 376 -17.87 -0.39 -12.03
C ASP A 376 -17.23 -1.24 -13.12
N VAL A 377 -18.04 -2.06 -13.76
CA VAL A 377 -17.67 -2.78 -14.99
C VAL A 377 -18.12 -1.92 -16.15
N GLU A 378 -17.16 -1.27 -16.80
CA GLU A 378 -17.43 -0.36 -17.90
C GLU A 378 -17.34 -1.08 -19.24
N PHE A 379 -18.19 -0.70 -20.21
CA PHE A 379 -18.02 -1.08 -21.60
C PHE A 379 -17.48 0.11 -22.38
N LYS A 380 -16.24 0.00 -22.82
CA LYS A 380 -15.53 1.07 -23.54
C LYS A 380 -14.69 0.48 -24.66
N ASP A 381 -14.68 1.13 -25.84
CA ASP A 381 -13.88 0.76 -27.00
C ASP A 381 -14.03 -0.73 -27.41
N GLY A 382 -15.27 -1.27 -27.28
CA GLY A 382 -15.57 -2.67 -27.63
C GLY A 382 -15.19 -3.70 -26.58
N LYS A 383 -14.72 -3.29 -25.39
CA LYS A 383 -14.24 -4.17 -24.32
C LYS A 383 -14.90 -3.86 -22.98
N LEU A 384 -14.87 -4.83 -22.08
CA LEU A 384 -15.14 -4.58 -20.67
C LEU A 384 -13.88 -4.06 -19.99
N GLN A 385 -14.06 -3.15 -19.04
CA GLN A 385 -12.99 -2.63 -18.19
C GLN A 385 -13.42 -2.68 -16.71
N ILE A 386 -12.46 -3.00 -15.84
CA ILE A 386 -12.55 -2.81 -14.38
C ILE A 386 -11.34 -1.99 -13.97
N TRP A 387 -11.55 -0.93 -13.18
CA TRP A 387 -10.49 0.01 -12.73
C TRP A 387 -9.66 0.60 -13.89
N GLY A 388 -10.27 0.77 -15.07
CA GLY A 388 -9.60 1.27 -16.27
C GLY A 388 -8.71 0.24 -17.00
N HIS A 389 -8.73 -1.02 -16.59
CA HIS A 389 -8.00 -2.11 -17.24
C HIS A 389 -8.92 -2.95 -18.11
N ASP A 390 -8.49 -3.21 -19.34
CA ASP A 390 -9.22 -4.08 -20.29
C ASP A 390 -9.32 -5.50 -19.78
N LEU A 391 -10.50 -6.08 -19.93
CA LEU A 391 -10.78 -7.50 -19.71
C LEU A 391 -10.82 -8.26 -21.03
N ALA A 392 -10.06 -9.34 -21.14
CA ALA A 392 -10.02 -10.24 -22.27
C ALA A 392 -10.88 -11.50 -21.99
N PRO A 393 -11.91 -11.81 -22.80
CA PRO A 393 -12.78 -12.96 -22.55
C PRO A 393 -12.07 -14.28 -22.90
N VAL A 394 -11.98 -15.19 -21.94
CA VAL A 394 -11.51 -16.57 -22.09
C VAL A 394 -12.70 -17.51 -22.29
N SER A 395 -13.83 -17.18 -21.70
CA SER A 395 -15.11 -17.86 -21.90
C SER A 395 -16.27 -16.86 -21.83
N LYS A 396 -17.51 -17.34 -21.94
CA LYS A 396 -18.69 -16.50 -21.77
C LYS A 396 -18.79 -15.84 -20.38
N GLN A 397 -18.10 -16.40 -19.38
CA GLN A 397 -18.18 -15.98 -17.99
C GLN A 397 -16.81 -15.61 -17.41
N HIS A 398 -15.74 -16.23 -17.88
CA HIS A 398 -14.39 -16.02 -17.38
C HIS A 398 -13.62 -15.03 -18.25
N PHE A 399 -13.09 -13.97 -17.62
CA PHE A 399 -12.29 -12.91 -18.23
C PHE A 399 -11.00 -12.75 -17.46
N VAL A 400 -9.91 -12.46 -18.15
CA VAL A 400 -8.63 -12.11 -17.52
C VAL A 400 -8.32 -10.65 -17.77
N PHE A 401 -7.56 -10.03 -16.88
CA PHE A 401 -7.06 -8.69 -17.11
C PHE A 401 -5.99 -8.73 -18.20
N ALA A 402 -6.16 -7.97 -19.27
CA ALA A 402 -5.24 -8.02 -20.42
C ALA A 402 -3.79 -7.61 -20.06
N ALA A 403 -3.62 -6.74 -19.06
CA ALA A 403 -2.32 -6.26 -18.61
C ALA A 403 -1.64 -7.20 -17.58
N PHE A 404 -2.42 -8.08 -16.89
CA PHE A 404 -1.96 -9.03 -15.87
C PHE A 404 -2.88 -10.26 -15.87
N PRO A 405 -2.60 -11.24 -16.77
CA PRO A 405 -3.49 -12.37 -17.00
C PRO A 405 -3.68 -13.34 -15.82
N GLU A 406 -2.88 -13.20 -14.78
CA GLU A 406 -3.04 -13.90 -13.50
C GLU A 406 -4.26 -13.41 -12.69
N ALA A 407 -4.75 -12.21 -12.98
CA ALA A 407 -5.96 -11.68 -12.38
C ALA A 407 -7.17 -11.93 -13.29
N SER A 408 -8.33 -12.20 -12.70
CA SER A 408 -9.54 -12.57 -13.43
C SER A 408 -10.82 -11.91 -12.90
N ALA A 409 -11.85 -11.91 -13.74
CA ALA A 409 -13.22 -11.55 -13.39
C ALA A 409 -14.18 -12.63 -13.91
N ASP A 410 -14.83 -13.34 -12.98
CA ASP A 410 -15.77 -14.40 -13.27
C ASP A 410 -17.22 -13.92 -13.09
N PHE A 411 -17.94 -13.76 -14.19
CA PHE A 411 -19.35 -13.37 -14.18
C PHE A 411 -20.23 -14.60 -13.95
N GLY A 412 -20.70 -14.76 -12.73
CA GLY A 412 -21.55 -15.87 -12.32
C GLY A 412 -23.01 -15.74 -12.78
N PRO A 413 -23.80 -16.81 -12.64
CA PRO A 413 -25.25 -16.75 -12.79
C PRO A 413 -25.84 -15.82 -11.71
N PRO A 414 -27.07 -15.36 -11.88
CA PRO A 414 -27.76 -14.59 -10.84
C PRO A 414 -27.71 -15.31 -9.49
N SER A 415 -27.54 -14.55 -8.41
CA SER A 415 -27.63 -15.07 -7.04
C SER A 415 -29.02 -15.67 -6.77
N THR A 416 -29.18 -16.35 -5.66
CA THR A 416 -30.50 -16.80 -5.17
C THR A 416 -31.52 -15.65 -5.01
N ALA A 417 -31.02 -14.40 -4.91
CA ALA A 417 -31.82 -13.18 -4.93
C ALA A 417 -32.06 -12.62 -6.34
N GLY A 418 -31.60 -13.29 -7.41
CA GLY A 418 -31.83 -12.91 -8.82
C GLY A 418 -30.83 -11.90 -9.41
N SER A 419 -29.87 -11.39 -8.63
CA SER A 419 -28.88 -10.40 -9.10
C SER A 419 -27.67 -11.08 -9.75
N ALA A 420 -27.19 -10.54 -10.88
CA ALA A 420 -25.93 -10.95 -11.49
C ALA A 420 -24.76 -10.72 -10.52
N GLN A 421 -23.72 -11.56 -10.61
CA GLN A 421 -22.55 -11.48 -9.74
C GLN A 421 -21.27 -11.49 -10.56
N VAL A 422 -20.23 -10.88 -10.00
CA VAL A 422 -18.86 -11.02 -10.50
C VAL A 422 -17.92 -11.33 -9.32
N LEU A 423 -17.09 -12.34 -9.51
CA LEU A 423 -15.97 -12.66 -8.62
C LEU A 423 -14.70 -12.07 -9.25
N VAL A 424 -14.09 -11.11 -8.61
CA VAL A 424 -12.80 -10.56 -9.05
C VAL A 424 -11.70 -11.20 -8.23
N ASP A 425 -10.77 -11.85 -8.91
CA ASP A 425 -9.57 -12.45 -8.35
C ASP A 425 -8.35 -11.66 -8.83
N THR A 426 -7.62 -11.07 -7.90
CA THR A 426 -6.40 -10.30 -8.19
C THR A 426 -5.12 -11.11 -7.95
N GLY A 427 -5.24 -12.43 -7.73
CA GLY A 427 -4.14 -13.29 -7.32
C GLY A 427 -3.78 -13.18 -5.83
N ILE A 428 -4.16 -12.07 -5.18
CA ILE A 428 -3.92 -11.82 -3.75
C ILE A 428 -5.25 -11.80 -2.97
N ASN A 429 -6.29 -11.28 -3.58
CA ASN A 429 -7.62 -11.15 -2.98
C ASN A 429 -8.71 -11.61 -3.94
N ARG A 430 -9.68 -12.34 -3.40
CA ARG A 430 -10.91 -12.75 -4.10
C ARG A 430 -12.10 -12.04 -3.48
N THR A 431 -12.78 -11.21 -4.25
CA THR A 431 -13.96 -10.47 -3.78
C THR A 431 -15.13 -10.70 -4.71
N ARG A 432 -16.28 -11.02 -4.12
CA ARG A 432 -17.53 -11.24 -4.84
C ARG A 432 -18.40 -10.01 -4.73
N TYR A 433 -18.83 -9.49 -5.87
CA TYR A 433 -19.72 -8.34 -5.95
C TYR A 433 -21.04 -8.76 -6.60
N ALA A 434 -22.17 -8.28 -6.08
CA ALA A 434 -23.48 -8.47 -6.65
C ALA A 434 -23.88 -7.24 -7.48
N TRP A 435 -24.58 -7.44 -8.57
CA TRP A 435 -25.18 -6.35 -9.34
C TRP A 435 -25.99 -5.44 -8.42
N ALA A 436 -25.80 -4.15 -8.54
CA ALA A 436 -26.49 -3.15 -7.76
C ALA A 436 -27.07 -2.07 -8.68
N GLU A 437 -28.36 -1.81 -8.57
CA GLU A 437 -29.02 -0.80 -9.37
C GLU A 437 -28.65 0.60 -8.86
N PRO A 438 -28.06 1.47 -9.71
CA PRO A 438 -27.77 2.84 -9.33
C PRO A 438 -29.07 3.60 -8.98
N VAL A 439 -29.05 4.35 -7.88
CA VAL A 439 -30.18 5.15 -7.44
C VAL A 439 -29.86 6.63 -7.53
N MET A 440 -30.80 7.40 -8.08
CA MET A 440 -30.75 8.86 -8.07
C MET A 440 -31.78 9.38 -7.08
N PRO A 441 -31.37 9.66 -5.83
CA PRO A 441 -32.32 10.15 -4.80
C PRO A 441 -32.79 11.56 -5.15
N THR A 442 -34.03 11.87 -4.74
CA THR A 442 -34.58 13.23 -4.87
C THR A 442 -34.01 14.14 -3.78
N PRO A 443 -33.95 15.48 -3.98
CA PRO A 443 -33.48 16.41 -2.96
C PRO A 443 -34.21 16.27 -1.62
N ASP A 444 -35.51 15.97 -1.65
CA ASP A 444 -36.26 15.74 -0.41
C ASP A 444 -35.88 14.47 0.32
N SER A 445 -35.60 13.38 -0.40
CA SER A 445 -35.10 12.13 0.20
C SER A 445 -33.68 12.28 0.78
N LEU A 446 -32.89 13.18 0.21
CA LEU A 446 -31.51 13.46 0.71
C LEU A 446 -31.52 14.14 2.08
N ARG A 447 -32.60 14.83 2.47
CA ARG A 447 -32.72 15.49 3.79
C ARG A 447 -32.63 14.49 4.94
N ALA A 448 -33.05 13.23 4.74
CA ALA A 448 -32.98 12.19 5.75
C ALA A 448 -31.55 11.92 6.22
N TYR A 449 -30.56 12.10 5.34
CA TYR A 449 -29.14 11.84 5.61
C TYR A 449 -28.41 13.03 6.23
N THR A 450 -29.04 14.21 6.29
CA THR A 450 -28.38 15.37 6.91
C THR A 450 -28.33 15.24 8.42
N GLY A 451 -27.28 15.79 9.02
CA GLY A 451 -27.09 15.78 10.46
C GLY A 451 -25.62 15.76 10.88
N ARG A 452 -25.43 15.61 12.17
CA ARG A 452 -24.12 15.46 12.80
C ARG A 452 -23.94 14.01 13.21
N TYR A 453 -22.80 13.43 12.86
CA TYR A 453 -22.46 12.01 13.09
C TYR A 453 -21.18 11.90 13.91
N TYR A 454 -21.20 11.09 14.94
CA TYR A 454 -20.06 10.85 15.83
C TYR A 454 -19.49 9.46 15.64
N SER A 455 -18.17 9.34 15.47
CA SER A 455 -17.48 8.05 15.52
C SER A 455 -16.78 7.87 16.87
N PRO A 456 -17.20 6.89 17.69
CA PRO A 456 -16.54 6.62 18.97
C PRO A 456 -15.14 6.00 18.77
N GLU A 457 -14.90 5.34 17.64
CA GLU A 457 -13.61 4.72 17.32
C GLU A 457 -12.56 5.75 16.86
N LEU A 458 -13.01 6.88 16.30
CA LEU A 458 -12.11 7.97 15.87
C LEU A 458 -12.14 9.18 16.83
N ASP A 459 -13.16 9.28 17.68
CA ASP A 459 -13.46 10.43 18.52
C ASP A 459 -13.60 11.74 17.73
N VAL A 460 -14.39 11.67 16.64
CA VAL A 460 -14.62 12.81 15.75
C VAL A 460 -16.10 12.93 15.35
N TYR A 461 -16.45 14.15 14.95
CA TYR A 461 -17.73 14.44 14.34
C TYR A 461 -17.58 14.77 12.86
N TRP A 462 -18.41 14.15 12.05
CA TRP A 462 -18.68 14.56 10.68
C TRP A 462 -20.04 15.23 10.58
N THR A 463 -20.16 16.23 9.73
CA THR A 463 -21.44 16.90 9.49
C THR A 463 -21.81 16.74 8.02
N ILE A 464 -23.02 16.23 7.77
CA ILE A 464 -23.56 16.05 6.43
C ILE A 464 -24.67 17.09 6.24
N THR A 465 -24.57 17.85 5.16
CA THR A 465 -25.52 18.94 4.81
C THR A 465 -25.90 18.83 3.35
N LEU A 466 -26.99 19.49 2.98
CA LEU A 466 -27.31 19.74 1.58
C LEU A 466 -26.57 21.00 1.08
N ASP A 467 -26.06 20.92 -0.15
CA ASP A 467 -25.54 22.02 -0.92
C ASP A 467 -26.14 21.94 -2.33
N GLY A 468 -27.20 22.77 -2.56
CA GLY A 468 -28.09 22.56 -3.68
C GLY A 468 -28.78 21.20 -3.58
N ASP A 469 -28.69 20.41 -4.64
CA ASP A 469 -29.30 19.08 -4.76
C ASP A 469 -28.32 17.94 -4.36
N ASN A 470 -27.20 18.25 -3.73
CA ASN A 470 -26.19 17.27 -3.37
C ASN A 470 -25.95 17.22 -1.87
N LEU A 471 -25.64 16.02 -1.36
CA LEU A 471 -25.09 15.87 -0.01
C LEU A 471 -23.61 16.25 -0.02
N VAL A 472 -23.20 16.94 1.03
CA VAL A 472 -21.82 17.33 1.26
C VAL A 472 -21.42 16.94 2.68
N VAL A 473 -20.32 16.24 2.83
CA VAL A 473 -19.72 15.93 4.13
C VAL A 473 -18.65 16.97 4.48
N LYS A 474 -18.71 17.48 5.72
CA LYS A 474 -17.70 18.38 6.31
C LYS A 474 -16.94 17.65 7.40
N ARG A 475 -15.61 17.70 7.31
CA ARG A 475 -14.67 17.14 8.28
C ARG A 475 -13.82 18.21 8.92
N LYS A 476 -13.34 17.92 10.14
CA LYS A 476 -12.39 18.78 10.82
C LYS A 476 -11.08 18.87 10.03
N ARG A 477 -10.56 20.08 9.79
CA ARG A 477 -9.30 20.39 9.07
C ARG A 477 -9.24 20.05 7.57
N GLN A 478 -10.24 19.37 7.01
CA GLN A 478 -10.15 18.83 5.64
C GLN A 478 -11.19 19.40 4.68
N GLY A 479 -11.97 20.37 5.14
CA GLY A 479 -12.94 21.05 4.30
C GLY A 479 -14.21 20.25 4.05
N ARG A 480 -14.77 20.42 2.86
CA ARG A 480 -16.05 19.85 2.42
C ARG A 480 -15.84 19.02 1.15
N SER A 481 -16.50 17.88 1.06
CA SER A 481 -16.50 17.06 -0.17
C SER A 481 -17.92 16.60 -0.52
N PRO A 482 -18.27 16.53 -1.81
CA PRO A 482 -19.56 16.02 -2.24
C PRO A 482 -19.66 14.51 -2.02
N LEU A 483 -20.86 14.03 -1.69
CA LEU A 483 -21.20 12.62 -1.64
C LEU A 483 -21.99 12.25 -2.91
N THR A 484 -21.46 11.32 -3.68
CA THR A 484 -22.11 10.82 -4.89
C THR A 484 -23.00 9.62 -4.55
N PRO A 485 -24.31 9.66 -4.86
CA PRO A 485 -25.19 8.52 -4.67
C PRO A 485 -24.70 7.32 -5.50
N MET A 486 -24.71 6.12 -4.90
CA MET A 486 -24.28 4.89 -5.55
C MET A 486 -25.46 3.92 -5.76
N ILE A 487 -26.04 3.50 -4.66
CA ILE A 487 -27.23 2.66 -4.54
C ILE A 487 -28.06 3.20 -3.38
N ALA A 488 -29.22 2.58 -3.09
CA ALA A 488 -30.03 2.99 -1.94
C ALA A 488 -29.21 3.00 -0.64
N ASP A 489 -29.29 4.09 0.10
CA ASP A 489 -28.59 4.34 1.36
C ASP A 489 -27.05 4.29 1.30
N VAL A 490 -26.43 4.18 0.10
CA VAL A 490 -24.95 4.14 -0.04
C VAL A 490 -24.46 5.29 -0.92
N PHE A 491 -23.50 6.04 -0.39
CA PHE A 491 -22.88 7.17 -1.07
C PHE A 491 -21.37 6.98 -1.13
N CYS A 492 -20.78 7.48 -2.21
CA CYS A 492 -19.34 7.50 -2.43
C CYS A 492 -18.77 8.86 -2.08
N ASP A 493 -17.65 8.86 -1.37
CA ASP A 493 -16.83 10.02 -1.08
C ASP A 493 -15.48 9.90 -1.81
N GLY A 494 -15.29 10.70 -2.84
CA GLY A 494 -14.06 10.72 -3.63
C GLY A 494 -12.85 11.34 -2.93
N TRP A 495 -13.03 11.84 -1.70
CA TRP A 495 -12.06 12.68 -1.03
C TRP A 495 -10.80 11.95 -0.50
N ILE A 496 -10.93 10.70 -0.06
CA ILE A 496 -9.76 9.93 0.43
C ILE A 496 -8.73 9.73 -0.70
N GLY A 497 -9.19 9.77 -1.95
CA GLY A 497 -8.42 9.61 -3.16
C GLY A 497 -7.20 10.51 -3.30
N PRO A 498 -7.37 11.80 -3.35
CA PRO A 498 -6.28 12.74 -3.59
C PRO A 498 -5.19 12.75 -2.52
N ILE A 499 -5.51 12.35 -1.29
CA ILE A 499 -4.57 12.41 -0.17
C ILE A 499 -3.51 11.32 -0.25
N LEU A 500 -3.87 10.15 -0.76
CA LEU A 500 -2.96 9.01 -0.80
C LEU A 500 -2.16 8.91 -2.09
N HIS A 501 -2.42 9.75 -3.09
CA HIS A 501 -1.79 9.85 -4.41
C HIS A 501 -1.47 8.53 -5.13
N SER A 502 -1.63 7.39 -4.49
CA SER A 502 -1.45 6.06 -5.04
C SER A 502 -2.76 5.30 -4.96
N ALA A 503 -3.37 4.99 -6.12
CA ALA A 503 -4.49 4.03 -6.29
C ALA A 503 -5.59 4.14 -5.21
N SER A 504 -5.88 5.35 -4.77
CA SER A 504 -6.82 5.59 -3.69
C SER A 504 -8.22 5.36 -4.20
N LYS A 505 -8.78 4.30 -3.71
CA LYS A 505 -10.16 3.93 -3.97
C LYS A 505 -11.06 4.83 -3.12
N PRO A 506 -12.21 5.24 -3.65
CA PRO A 506 -13.14 6.09 -2.90
C PRO A 506 -13.64 5.37 -1.65
N ALA A 507 -14.00 6.15 -0.63
CA ALA A 507 -14.71 5.64 0.53
C ALA A 507 -16.21 5.57 0.26
N THR A 508 -16.88 4.60 0.88
CA THR A 508 -18.33 4.47 0.88
C THR A 508 -18.90 4.76 2.26
N LEU A 509 -20.02 5.48 2.28
CA LEU A 509 -20.84 5.68 3.46
C LEU A 509 -22.13 4.89 3.25
N ALA A 510 -22.28 3.75 3.91
CA ALA A 510 -23.48 2.93 3.91
C ALA A 510 -24.36 3.34 5.12
N PHE A 511 -25.45 4.04 4.88
CA PHE A 511 -26.34 4.54 5.93
C PHE A 511 -27.21 3.42 6.49
N GLU A 512 -27.38 3.46 7.79
CA GLU A 512 -28.21 2.53 8.55
C GLU A 512 -29.52 3.23 8.98
N ARG A 513 -30.62 2.46 9.01
CA ARG A 513 -31.92 2.94 9.48
C ARG A 513 -32.34 2.23 10.75
N ASP A 514 -33.04 2.93 11.60
CA ASP A 514 -33.64 2.35 12.80
C ASP A 514 -34.99 1.64 12.49
N ALA A 515 -35.63 1.12 13.53
CA ALA A 515 -36.93 0.43 13.41
C ALA A 515 -38.08 1.32 12.89
N ASN A 516 -37.90 2.64 12.89
CA ASN A 516 -38.85 3.61 12.37
C ASN A 516 -38.51 4.13 10.97
N ASP A 517 -37.57 3.47 10.29
CA ASP A 517 -37.02 3.85 8.98
C ASP A 517 -36.27 5.19 8.98
N ALA A 518 -35.89 5.71 10.14
CA ALA A 518 -35.09 6.92 10.26
C ALA A 518 -33.60 6.60 10.18
N VAL A 519 -32.81 7.45 9.48
CA VAL A 519 -31.37 7.32 9.39
C VAL A 519 -30.76 7.47 10.79
N SER A 520 -30.14 6.40 11.31
CA SER A 520 -29.53 6.30 12.64
C SER A 520 -28.02 6.46 12.65
N GLY A 521 -27.36 6.22 11.52
CA GLY A 521 -25.92 6.30 11.39
C GLY A 521 -25.44 5.91 10.00
N PHE A 522 -24.14 5.69 9.85
CA PHE A 522 -23.56 5.05 8.67
C PHE A 522 -22.30 4.25 9.03
N ARG A 523 -21.96 3.30 8.15
CA ARG A 523 -20.68 2.59 8.14
C ARG A 523 -19.80 3.16 7.05
N LEU A 524 -18.58 3.55 7.45
CA LEU A 524 -17.56 3.97 6.51
C LEU A 524 -16.69 2.76 6.13
N SER A 525 -16.51 2.55 4.84
CA SER A 525 -15.55 1.57 4.30
C SER A 525 -14.76 2.20 3.17
N ASP A 526 -13.50 1.78 2.98
CA ASP A 526 -12.79 2.10 1.75
C ASP A 526 -12.93 0.94 0.75
N SER A 527 -13.07 1.27 -0.52
CA SER A 527 -13.24 0.27 -1.59
C SER A 527 -12.00 -0.61 -1.83
N GLY A 528 -10.89 -0.35 -1.11
CA GLY A 528 -9.68 -1.17 -1.07
C GLY A 528 -9.68 -2.25 0.01
N GLY A 529 -10.71 -2.29 0.88
CA GLY A 529 -10.80 -3.26 1.97
C GLY A 529 -9.83 -3.03 3.13
N ARG A 530 -9.20 -1.84 3.18
CA ARG A 530 -8.25 -1.48 4.25
C ARG A 530 -8.94 -0.96 5.50
N VAL A 531 -10.15 -0.45 5.37
CA VAL A 531 -11.09 -0.10 6.45
C VAL A 531 -12.47 -0.57 6.06
N SER A 532 -13.12 -1.36 6.91
CA SER A 532 -14.48 -1.87 6.71
C SER A 532 -15.35 -1.58 7.93
N GLY A 533 -16.55 -1.07 7.69
CA GLY A 533 -17.61 -0.97 8.68
C GLY A 533 -17.32 -0.03 9.87
N LEU A 534 -16.51 1.01 9.70
CA LEU A 534 -16.21 2.00 10.75
C LEU A 534 -17.48 2.81 11.09
N ALA A 535 -17.91 2.75 12.35
CA ALA A 535 -19.20 3.28 12.77
C ALA A 535 -19.23 4.81 12.95
N PHE A 536 -20.28 5.42 12.42
CA PHE A 536 -20.68 6.80 12.69
C PHE A 536 -22.15 6.84 13.12
N ILE A 537 -22.44 7.34 14.30
CA ILE A 537 -23.76 7.34 14.93
C ILE A 537 -24.35 8.75 14.80
N LYS A 538 -25.56 8.85 14.24
CA LYS A 538 -26.27 10.11 14.12
C LYS A 538 -26.59 10.68 15.50
N GLN A 539 -26.29 11.94 15.71
CA GLN A 539 -26.56 12.63 16.97
C GLN A 539 -27.90 13.36 16.86
N ASN A 540 -28.69 13.25 17.91
CA ASN A 540 -29.90 14.06 18.02
C ASN A 540 -29.50 15.54 18.08
N ALA A 541 -30.29 16.39 17.39
CA ALA A 541 -30.06 17.83 17.31
C ALA A 541 -30.19 18.51 18.67
#